data_4943e3ffb88b00b9443d962e48396a7e
#
_entry.id   4943e3ffb88b00b9443d962e48396a7e
#
_cell.length_a   1.000
_cell.length_b   1.000
_cell.length_c   1.000
_cell.angle_alpha   90.00
_cell.angle_beta   90.00
_cell.angle_gamma   90.00
#
_symmetry.space_group_name_H-M   'P 1'
#
loop_
_entity.id
_entity.type
_entity.pdbx_description
1 polymer ?
#
loop_
_entity_poly.entity_id
_entity_poly.type
_entity_poly.pdbx_seq_one_letter_code
_entity_poly.pdbx_strand_id
1 'polypeptide(L)'
;YPVGLYYKTNVAPEIGDLVYFCPPDKAVFREALQRGYLDVGNCPGGQGHLIKKILAAKGDTISITSHGVLINGQYVPHSQPIREDKAGRLLPQLNIQELTLADGQVLMMSDYSPKSFDGRYFGPIARPQDAITLKPIIIETGM
;
A
#
# COMPACT_ATOMS: atom_id res chain seq x y z
N TYR A 1 6.93 2.78 -7.38
CA TYR A 1 8.07 1.89 -7.13
C TYR A 1 9.17 2.08 -8.15
N PRO A 2 10.40 1.65 -7.81
CA PRO A 2 11.54 1.85 -8.70
C PRO A 2 11.27 1.33 -10.10
N VAL A 3 11.75 2.08 -11.09
CA VAL A 3 11.66 1.67 -12.49
C VAL A 3 12.48 0.41 -12.69
N GLY A 4 11.90 -0.58 -13.38
CA GLY A 4 12.56 -1.83 -13.65
C GLY A 4 11.67 -2.76 -14.44
N LEU A 5 12.19 -3.94 -14.74
CA LEU A 5 11.44 -4.99 -15.41
C LEU A 5 10.81 -5.91 -14.37
N TYR A 6 9.50 -6.15 -14.51
CA TYR A 6 8.75 -7.03 -13.63
C TYR A 6 7.93 -8.00 -14.48
N TYR A 7 7.69 -9.19 -13.96
CA TYR A 7 6.75 -10.12 -14.58
C TYR A 7 5.59 -10.39 -13.64
N LYS A 8 4.42 -10.66 -14.23
CA LYS A 8 3.20 -10.99 -13.49
C LYS A 8 3.18 -12.48 -13.19
N THR A 9 2.70 -12.84 -12.01
CA THR A 9 2.55 -14.23 -11.62
C THR A 9 1.27 -14.42 -10.81
N ASN A 10 0.68 -15.61 -10.91
CA ASN A 10 -0.50 -15.99 -10.13
C ASN A 10 -0.13 -16.64 -8.79
N VAL A 11 1.14 -16.67 -8.45
CA VAL A 11 1.58 -17.17 -7.14
C VAL A 11 1.04 -16.23 -6.06
N ALA A 12 0.51 -16.79 -4.96
CA ALA A 12 0.02 -16.01 -3.84
C ALA A 12 1.11 -15.07 -3.33
N PRO A 13 0.81 -13.78 -3.13
CA PRO A 13 1.83 -12.83 -2.69
C PRO A 13 2.21 -13.06 -1.23
N GLU A 14 3.49 -12.83 -0.95
CA GLU A 14 4.07 -12.91 0.39
C GLU A 14 4.53 -11.53 0.83
N ILE A 15 4.85 -11.40 2.13
CA ILE A 15 5.45 -10.18 2.66
C ILE A 15 6.70 -9.83 1.87
N GLY A 16 6.81 -8.57 1.45
CA GLY A 16 7.89 -8.07 0.62
C GLY A 16 7.60 -8.09 -0.87
N ASP A 17 6.56 -8.77 -1.31
CA ASP A 17 6.18 -8.79 -2.73
C ASP A 17 5.46 -7.51 -3.14
N LEU A 18 5.68 -7.10 -4.38
CA LEU A 18 4.87 -6.07 -5.03
C LEU A 18 3.59 -6.69 -5.55
N VAL A 19 2.51 -5.96 -5.41
CA VAL A 19 1.18 -6.39 -5.83
C VAL A 19 0.54 -5.32 -6.71
N TYR A 20 0.00 -5.77 -7.83
CA TYR A 20 -0.77 -4.95 -8.77
C TYR A 20 -2.25 -5.28 -8.56
N PHE A 21 -3.04 -4.29 -8.22
CA PHE A 21 -4.43 -4.53 -7.80
C PHE A 21 -5.30 -3.30 -8.01
N CYS A 22 -6.61 -3.53 -8.13
CA CYS A 22 -7.58 -2.46 -8.06
C CYS A 22 -7.88 -2.10 -6.61
N PRO A 23 -7.95 -0.80 -6.26
CA PRO A 23 -8.35 -0.43 -4.91
C PRO A 23 -9.77 -0.90 -4.60
N PRO A 24 -10.05 -1.28 -3.34
CA PRO A 24 -11.42 -1.59 -2.94
C PRO A 24 -12.35 -0.38 -3.14
N ASP A 25 -13.63 -0.64 -3.42
CA ASP A 25 -14.62 0.42 -3.58
C ASP A 25 -15.04 0.95 -2.20
N LYS A 26 -14.23 1.83 -1.64
CA LYS A 26 -14.44 2.48 -0.35
C LYS A 26 -14.31 3.99 -0.49
N ALA A 27 -14.95 4.72 0.43
CA ALA A 27 -14.97 6.18 0.39
C ALA A 27 -13.57 6.79 0.36
N VAL A 28 -12.61 6.24 1.13
CA VAL A 28 -11.24 6.75 1.18
C VAL A 28 -10.57 6.70 -0.20
N PHE A 29 -10.83 5.68 -0.98
CA PHE A 29 -10.26 5.56 -2.33
C PHE A 29 -10.99 6.43 -3.35
N ARG A 30 -12.30 6.59 -3.21
CA ARG A 30 -13.07 7.51 -4.07
C ARG A 30 -12.64 8.94 -3.85
N GLU A 31 -12.46 9.35 -2.60
CA GLU A 31 -11.98 10.69 -2.28
C GLU A 31 -10.56 10.91 -2.77
N ALA A 32 -9.69 9.91 -2.67
CA ALA A 32 -8.33 9.98 -3.20
C ALA A 32 -8.31 10.22 -4.72
N LEU A 33 -9.23 9.56 -5.44
CA LEU A 33 -9.38 9.80 -6.87
C LEU A 33 -9.82 11.24 -7.16
N GLN A 34 -10.85 11.72 -6.45
CA GLN A 34 -11.38 13.07 -6.62
C GLN A 34 -10.33 14.14 -6.33
N ARG A 35 -9.46 13.90 -5.38
CA ARG A 35 -8.38 14.83 -5.00
C ARG A 35 -7.11 14.69 -5.83
N GLY A 36 -7.08 13.73 -6.76
CA GLY A 36 -5.92 13.53 -7.62
C GLY A 36 -4.77 12.75 -6.97
N TYR A 37 -4.98 12.09 -5.84
CA TYR A 37 -3.97 11.22 -5.22
C TYR A 37 -3.80 9.91 -5.98
N LEU A 38 -4.85 9.47 -6.66
CA LEU A 38 -4.88 8.28 -7.49
C LEU A 38 -5.26 8.67 -8.91
N ASP A 39 -4.75 7.90 -9.89
CA ASP A 39 -5.04 8.12 -11.29
C ASP A 39 -6.39 7.53 -11.68
N VAL A 40 -6.99 8.09 -12.72
CA VAL A 40 -8.18 7.55 -13.39
C VAL A 40 -7.79 6.28 -14.14
N GLY A 41 -8.64 5.28 -14.11
CA GLY A 41 -8.42 4.05 -14.84
C GLY A 41 -9.66 3.19 -14.92
N ASN A 42 -9.48 1.89 -15.11
CA ASN A 42 -10.54 0.94 -15.40
C ASN A 42 -10.99 0.11 -14.18
N CYS A 43 -10.53 0.42 -13.00
CA CYS A 43 -10.99 -0.27 -11.79
C CYS A 43 -12.45 0.08 -11.47
N PRO A 44 -13.18 -0.75 -10.70
CA PRO A 44 -14.61 -0.53 -10.44
C PRO A 44 -14.97 0.84 -9.89
N GLY A 45 -14.12 1.44 -9.07
CA GLY A 45 -14.34 2.80 -8.56
C GLY A 45 -13.85 3.92 -9.46
N GLY A 46 -13.41 3.62 -10.68
CA GLY A 46 -12.88 4.60 -11.63
C GLY A 46 -11.39 4.88 -11.52
N GLN A 47 -10.72 4.25 -10.58
CA GLN A 47 -9.27 4.41 -10.40
C GLN A 47 -8.48 3.50 -11.34
N GLY A 48 -7.20 3.84 -11.55
CA GLY A 48 -6.23 2.92 -12.09
C GLY A 48 -5.77 1.90 -11.04
N HIS A 49 -5.08 0.87 -11.50
CA HIS A 49 -4.47 -0.11 -10.59
C HIS A 49 -3.37 0.54 -9.76
N LEU A 50 -3.21 0.05 -8.54
CA LEU A 50 -2.11 0.43 -7.66
C LEU A 50 -1.04 -0.65 -7.67
N ILE A 51 0.21 -0.22 -7.44
CA ILE A 51 1.33 -1.12 -7.18
C ILE A 51 1.85 -0.78 -5.79
N LYS A 52 1.73 -1.71 -4.87
CA LYS A 52 2.20 -1.54 -3.48
C LYS A 52 2.91 -2.80 -3.02
N LYS A 53 3.75 -2.64 -2.01
CA LYS A 53 4.43 -3.76 -1.37
C LYS A 53 3.62 -4.22 -0.16
N ILE A 54 3.48 -5.54 0.01
CA ILE A 54 2.90 -6.10 1.24
C ILE A 54 3.94 -6.00 2.35
N LEU A 55 3.66 -5.20 3.37
CA LEU A 55 4.57 -5.04 4.51
C LEU A 55 4.14 -5.83 5.73
N ALA A 56 2.86 -6.12 5.88
CA ALA A 56 2.35 -6.90 7.00
C ALA A 56 1.15 -7.72 6.56
N ALA A 57 0.94 -8.84 7.23
CA ALA A 57 -0.13 -9.80 6.95
C ALA A 57 -0.57 -10.47 8.25
N LYS A 58 -1.41 -11.51 8.13
CA LYS A 58 -1.94 -12.26 9.27
C LYS A 58 -0.89 -12.52 10.35
N GLY A 59 -1.23 -12.17 11.57
CA GLY A 59 -0.38 -12.38 12.74
C GLY A 59 0.57 -11.24 13.06
N ASP A 60 0.81 -10.33 12.12
CA ASP A 60 1.62 -9.15 12.39
C ASP A 60 0.81 -8.12 13.18
N THR A 61 1.47 -7.45 14.12
CA THR A 61 0.87 -6.37 14.90
C THR A 61 1.34 -5.04 14.34
N ILE A 62 0.40 -4.18 13.99
CA ILE A 62 0.68 -2.89 13.39
C ILE A 62 0.16 -1.74 14.25
N SER A 63 0.84 -0.61 14.14
CA SER A 63 0.35 0.69 14.64
C SER A 63 0.55 1.73 13.56
N ILE A 64 -0.44 2.60 13.38
CA ILE A 64 -0.38 3.71 12.44
C ILE A 64 -0.73 4.98 13.22
N THR A 65 0.23 5.86 13.34
CA THR A 65 0.08 7.12 14.08
C THR A 65 0.70 8.27 13.30
N SER A 66 0.64 9.46 13.86
CA SER A 66 1.30 10.63 13.26
C SER A 66 2.82 10.49 13.20
N HIS A 67 3.40 9.57 13.95
CA HIS A 67 4.85 9.32 13.96
C HIS A 67 5.28 8.34 12.87
N GLY A 68 4.36 7.61 12.29
CA GLY A 68 4.65 6.64 11.26
C GLY A 68 3.95 5.31 11.48
N VAL A 69 4.40 4.30 10.75
CA VAL A 69 3.86 2.95 10.81
C VAL A 69 4.83 2.03 11.52
N LEU A 70 4.35 1.37 12.57
CA LEU A 70 5.09 0.33 13.29
C LEU A 70 4.59 -1.04 12.85
N ILE A 71 5.50 -1.94 12.57
CA ILE A 71 5.19 -3.34 12.31
C ILE A 71 6.02 -4.17 13.27
N ASN A 72 5.35 -4.90 14.15
CA ASN A 72 6.00 -5.71 15.19
C ASN A 72 7.03 -4.89 15.98
N GLY A 73 6.69 -3.65 16.31
CA GLY A 73 7.51 -2.77 17.12
C GLY A 73 8.60 -2.00 16.39
N GLN A 74 8.70 -2.14 15.06
CA GLN A 74 9.71 -1.44 14.28
C GLN A 74 9.08 -0.47 13.30
N TYR A 75 9.60 0.76 13.22
CA TYR A 75 9.13 1.74 12.27
C TYR A 75 9.51 1.38 10.84
N VAL A 76 8.55 1.50 9.94
CA VAL A 76 8.79 1.42 8.51
C VAL A 76 9.46 2.72 8.07
N PRO A 77 10.57 2.66 7.31
CA PRO A 77 11.21 3.87 6.78
C PRO A 77 10.25 4.67 5.90
N HIS A 78 10.33 6.00 6.00
CA HIS A 78 9.53 6.93 5.19
C HIS A 78 8.02 6.75 5.34
N SER A 79 7.57 6.27 6.51
CA SER A 79 6.17 5.94 6.75
C SER A 79 5.38 7.01 7.49
N GLN A 80 6.00 8.12 7.86
CA GLN A 80 5.31 9.20 8.54
C GLN A 80 4.23 9.79 7.64
N PRO A 81 2.96 9.87 8.10
CA PRO A 81 1.90 10.48 7.31
C PRO A 81 2.11 11.98 7.14
N ILE A 82 1.73 12.48 5.97
CA ILE A 82 1.65 13.92 5.71
C ILE A 82 0.27 14.38 6.15
N ARG A 83 0.21 15.49 6.87
CA ARG A 83 -1.04 16.00 7.42
C ARG A 83 -1.95 16.61 6.36
N GLU A 84 -1.38 17.37 5.43
CA GLU A 84 -2.12 18.12 4.43
C GLU A 84 -1.54 17.88 3.04
N ASP A 85 -2.42 17.92 2.03
CA ASP A 85 -1.97 17.92 0.65
C ASP A 85 -1.50 19.32 0.22
N LYS A 86 -1.08 19.45 -1.04
CA LYS A 86 -0.59 20.73 -1.56
C LYS A 86 -1.67 21.82 -1.59
N ALA A 87 -2.95 21.44 -1.58
CA ALA A 87 -4.07 22.37 -1.57
C ALA A 87 -4.53 22.70 -0.13
N GLY A 88 -3.84 22.21 0.88
CA GLY A 88 -4.17 22.45 2.29
C GLY A 88 -5.30 21.58 2.82
N ARG A 89 -5.73 20.56 2.09
CA ARG A 89 -6.79 19.64 2.54
C ARG A 89 -6.18 18.56 3.42
N LEU A 90 -6.86 18.22 4.51
CA LEU A 90 -6.39 17.18 5.41
C LEU A 90 -6.44 15.81 4.73
N LEU A 91 -5.32 15.10 4.82
CA LEU A 91 -5.26 13.67 4.50
C LEU A 91 -5.85 12.87 5.65
N PRO A 92 -6.34 11.63 5.41
CA PRO A 92 -6.79 10.78 6.49
C PRO A 92 -5.70 10.63 7.55
N GLN A 93 -6.06 10.82 8.81
CA GLN A 93 -5.13 10.72 9.94
C GLN A 93 -5.56 9.52 10.78
N LEU A 94 -4.99 8.37 10.47
CA LEU A 94 -5.31 7.15 11.19
C LEU A 94 -4.64 7.13 12.56
N ASN A 95 -5.33 6.57 13.53
CA ASN A 95 -4.78 6.28 14.84
C ASN A 95 -5.12 4.84 15.20
N ILE A 96 -4.25 3.94 14.75
CA ILE A 96 -4.39 2.51 15.00
C ILE A 96 -3.26 2.10 15.93
N GLN A 97 -3.60 1.46 17.05
CA GLN A 97 -2.60 1.05 18.03
C GLN A 97 -2.68 -0.46 18.24
N GLU A 98 -1.56 -1.13 17.99
CA GLU A 98 -1.36 -2.55 18.29
C GLU A 98 -2.48 -3.44 17.75
N LEU A 99 -2.82 -3.24 16.48
CA LEU A 99 -3.78 -4.08 15.79
C LEU A 99 -3.08 -5.32 15.21
N THR A 100 -3.47 -6.50 15.66
CA THR A 100 -2.99 -7.73 15.04
C THR A 100 -3.85 -8.06 13.83
N LEU A 101 -3.21 -8.23 12.68
CA LEU A 101 -3.92 -8.49 11.44
C LEU A 101 -4.52 -9.88 11.43
N ALA A 102 -5.77 -9.95 10.98
CA ALA A 102 -6.52 -11.20 10.86
C ALA A 102 -6.20 -11.89 9.53
N ASP A 103 -6.75 -13.09 9.37
CA ASP A 103 -6.62 -13.86 8.14
C ASP A 103 -7.14 -13.06 6.94
N GLY A 104 -6.36 -13.00 5.88
CA GLY A 104 -6.71 -12.27 4.66
C GLY A 104 -6.48 -10.76 4.73
N GLN A 105 -6.13 -10.19 5.87
CA GLN A 105 -5.78 -8.76 5.95
C GLN A 105 -4.33 -8.53 5.61
N VAL A 106 -4.07 -7.44 4.90
CA VAL A 106 -2.72 -7.00 4.54
C VAL A 106 -2.57 -5.51 4.73
N LEU A 107 -1.36 -5.08 5.08
CA LEU A 107 -0.97 -3.68 5.05
C LEU A 107 -0.05 -3.48 3.85
N MET A 108 -0.48 -2.67 2.90
CA MET A 108 0.26 -2.43 1.66
C MET A 108 0.71 -0.99 1.58
N MET A 109 1.99 -0.79 1.32
CA MET A 109 2.61 0.52 1.34
C MET A 109 3.74 0.63 0.32
N SER A 110 4.15 1.87 0.07
CA SER A 110 5.46 2.19 -0.48
C SER A 110 6.42 2.51 0.66
N ASP A 111 7.47 1.73 0.81
CA ASP A 111 8.45 1.96 1.88
C ASP A 111 9.60 2.86 1.45
N TYR A 112 9.62 3.31 0.19
CA TYR A 112 10.67 4.19 -0.32
C TYR A 112 10.22 5.63 -0.57
N SER A 113 8.92 5.89 -0.65
CA SER A 113 8.39 7.22 -0.94
C SER A 113 7.57 7.76 0.23
N PRO A 114 7.95 8.90 0.83
CA PRO A 114 7.17 9.50 1.90
C PRO A 114 5.86 10.14 1.43
N LYS A 115 5.68 10.29 0.11
CA LYS A 115 4.52 10.98 -0.47
C LYS A 115 3.48 10.02 -1.07
N SER A 116 3.70 8.73 -0.97
CA SER A 116 2.80 7.75 -1.57
C SER A 116 1.48 7.69 -0.81
N PHE A 117 0.36 7.65 -1.55
CA PHE A 117 -0.94 7.35 -0.96
C PHE A 117 -1.07 5.84 -0.80
N ASP A 118 -0.97 5.36 0.42
CA ASP A 118 -0.86 3.94 0.73
C ASP A 118 -1.50 3.60 2.08
N GLY A 119 -1.15 2.44 2.63
CA GLY A 119 -1.72 1.92 3.86
C GLY A 119 -1.61 2.85 5.06
N ARG A 120 -0.69 3.81 5.07
CA ARG A 120 -0.65 4.82 6.15
C ARG A 120 -1.89 5.70 6.19
N TYR A 121 -2.61 5.81 5.07
CA TYR A 121 -3.83 6.61 4.96
C TYR A 121 -5.09 5.76 4.89
N PHE A 122 -5.07 4.62 4.22
CA PHE A 122 -6.27 3.78 4.09
C PHE A 122 -6.29 2.57 5.02
N GLY A 123 -5.19 2.32 5.74
CA GLY A 123 -5.11 1.25 6.72
C GLY A 123 -4.98 -0.14 6.11
N PRO A 124 -5.05 -1.18 6.93
CA PRO A 124 -5.07 -2.55 6.43
C PRO A 124 -6.37 -2.81 5.66
N ILE A 125 -6.25 -3.60 4.61
CA ILE A 125 -7.40 -3.98 3.78
C ILE A 125 -7.41 -5.50 3.61
N ALA A 126 -8.57 -6.03 3.22
CA ALA A 126 -8.64 -7.41 2.76
C ALA A 126 -7.82 -7.54 1.48
N ARG A 127 -7.01 -8.60 1.39
CA ARG A 127 -6.22 -8.84 0.18
C ARG A 127 -7.16 -8.94 -1.02
N PRO A 128 -6.98 -8.07 -2.04
CA PRO A 128 -7.86 -8.09 -3.21
C PRO A 128 -7.75 -9.44 -3.94
N GLN A 129 -8.89 -9.98 -4.36
CA GLN A 129 -8.93 -11.28 -5.03
C GLN A 129 -8.29 -11.27 -6.41
N ASP A 130 -8.32 -10.12 -7.07
CA ASP A 130 -7.71 -9.91 -8.39
C ASP A 130 -6.25 -9.47 -8.33
N ALA A 131 -5.65 -9.48 -7.15
CA ALA A 131 -4.28 -9.04 -6.97
C ALA A 131 -3.30 -9.93 -7.75
N ILE A 132 -2.42 -9.28 -8.49
CA ILE A 132 -1.37 -9.95 -9.26
C ILE A 132 -0.04 -9.64 -8.60
N THR A 133 0.72 -10.68 -8.31
CA THR A 133 2.06 -10.53 -7.78
C THR A 133 3.02 -10.14 -8.89
N LEU A 134 3.83 -9.10 -8.64
CA LEU A 134 4.89 -8.66 -9.55
C LEU A 134 6.24 -9.08 -8.97
N LYS A 135 7.01 -9.82 -9.75
CA LYS A 135 8.36 -10.21 -9.36
C LYS A 135 9.37 -9.47 -10.24
N PRO A 136 10.45 -8.94 -9.64
CA PRO A 136 11.49 -8.31 -10.44
C PRO A 136 12.19 -9.34 -11.32
N ILE A 137 12.53 -8.93 -12.54
CA ILE A 137 13.38 -9.73 -13.40
C ILE A 137 14.82 -9.49 -12.98
N ILE A 138 15.45 -10.50 -12.42
CA ILE A 138 16.84 -10.43 -12.01
C ILE A 138 17.70 -10.79 -13.21
N ILE A 139 18.51 -9.84 -13.66
CA ILE A 139 19.48 -10.08 -14.72
C ILE A 139 20.82 -10.31 -14.03
N GLU A 140 21.31 -11.55 -14.09
CA GLU A 140 22.66 -11.85 -13.65
C GLU A 140 23.64 -11.37 -14.71
N THR A 141 24.48 -10.42 -14.33
CA THR A 141 25.49 -9.84 -15.23
C THR A 141 26.80 -10.57 -15.08
N GLY A 142 26.86 -11.81 -15.55
CA GLY A 142 28.13 -12.51 -15.80
C GLY A 142 29.15 -12.53 -14.66
N MET A 143 28.65 -12.61 -13.52
CA MET A 143 29.53 -12.66 -12.36
C MET A 143 29.96 -14.07 -12.06
#